data_f865c717ebc3024e2c85809f11e5fe88
#
_entry.id   f865c717ebc3024e2c85809f11e5fe88
#
_cell.length_a   1.000
_cell.length_b   1.000
_cell.length_c   1.000
_cell.angle_alpha   90.00
_cell.angle_beta   90.00
_cell.angle_gamma   90.00
#
_symmetry.space_group_name_H-M   'P 1'
#
loop_
_entity.id
_entity.type
_entity.pdbx_description
1 polymer ?
#
loop_
_entity_poly.entity_id
_entity_poly.type
_entity_poly.pdbx_seq_one_letter_code
_entity_poly.pdbx_strand_id
1 'polypeptide(L)'
;LNEAVPEGHMETILLEYFANGIDKSYRVNTYLPHGYDSSREGGYPVVYFQDGSGYLSQRGARARNIFNNLIFYQEIEPVISVYVNPHNRGLEYLMDQKETYAEFFALHLTAYIDSMYNTIESPEGRLVMGPSYGGNISAYIAYQHSDIFGNCGLNSAAFRPSYEVFRLLADGPPKNVNFYAIWGTYEYPIHLDLRALRDILLEKGYTFNWAEYPEGHNWGFWRARIDDILKYFYPYIEEEPVIPQKFVLRQNYPNPFNPNTTISYDLKQASSVSLKIYDVLGREINTLVQNHQNSGSYQIIFSAGDLAGGIYYYQLDTEYYSGVRKMLLLK
;
A
#
# COMPACT_ATOMS: atom_id res chain seq x y z
N LEU A 1 16.05 -13.26 3.73
CA LEU A 1 16.23 -11.80 3.80
C LEU A 1 17.65 -11.45 3.44
N ASN A 2 17.87 -10.48 2.59
CA ASN A 2 19.13 -9.79 2.48
C ASN A 2 19.28 -8.99 3.79
N GLU A 3 20.45 -9.03 4.47
CA GLU A 3 20.65 -8.35 5.77
C GLU A 3 20.35 -6.84 5.73
N ALA A 4 20.31 -6.24 4.54
CA ALA A 4 20.02 -4.82 4.32
C ALA A 4 18.51 -4.47 4.22
N VAL A 5 17.61 -5.46 4.10
CA VAL A 5 16.16 -5.18 3.92
C VAL A 5 15.52 -4.99 5.29
N PRO A 6 14.97 -3.80 5.59
CA PRO A 6 14.31 -3.55 6.87
C PRO A 6 13.02 -4.35 7.00
N GLU A 7 12.71 -4.76 8.22
CA GLU A 7 11.49 -5.53 8.50
C GLU A 7 10.34 -4.63 8.93
N GLY A 8 9.14 -4.93 8.42
CA GLY A 8 7.90 -4.39 8.95
C GLY A 8 7.51 -5.05 10.28
N HIS A 9 6.50 -4.50 10.91
CA HIS A 9 5.99 -4.94 12.22
C HIS A 9 4.80 -5.88 12.06
N MET A 10 4.68 -6.88 12.96
CA MET A 10 3.56 -7.82 12.99
C MET A 10 2.82 -7.72 14.32
N GLU A 11 1.52 -7.47 14.26
CA GLU A 11 0.61 -7.49 15.40
C GLU A 11 -0.31 -8.71 15.33
N THR A 12 -0.74 -9.20 16.47
CA THR A 12 -1.66 -10.36 16.55
C THR A 12 -2.71 -10.10 17.61
N ILE A 13 -3.97 -10.26 17.22
CA ILE A 13 -5.11 -10.17 18.11
C ILE A 13 -6.03 -11.37 17.97
N LEU A 14 -6.95 -11.52 18.94
CA LEU A 14 -8.15 -12.36 18.80
C LEU A 14 -9.33 -11.42 18.61
N LEU A 15 -10.01 -11.54 17.46
CA LEU A 15 -11.19 -10.75 17.14
C LEU A 15 -12.43 -11.61 17.36
N GLU A 16 -13.22 -11.25 18.36
CA GLU A 16 -14.45 -11.96 18.68
C GLU A 16 -15.56 -11.58 17.69
N TYR A 17 -16.35 -12.58 17.30
CA TYR A 17 -17.47 -12.41 16.39
C TYR A 17 -18.64 -13.26 16.81
N PHE A 18 -19.78 -12.61 17.04
CA PHE A 18 -21.03 -13.27 17.36
C PHE A 18 -22.09 -12.91 16.33
N ALA A 19 -22.54 -13.91 15.57
CA ALA A 19 -23.64 -13.76 14.61
C ALA A 19 -24.35 -15.09 14.39
N ASN A 20 -25.65 -15.05 14.17
CA ASN A 20 -26.48 -16.20 13.82
C ASN A 20 -26.36 -17.38 14.83
N GLY A 21 -26.14 -17.08 16.13
CA GLY A 21 -25.92 -18.08 17.16
C GLY A 21 -24.55 -18.77 17.12
N ILE A 22 -23.62 -18.23 16.33
CA ILE A 22 -22.23 -18.67 16.23
C ILE A 22 -21.37 -17.68 17.02
N ASP A 23 -20.65 -18.20 18.02
CA ASP A 23 -19.67 -17.47 18.81
C ASP A 23 -18.27 -17.97 18.43
N LYS A 24 -17.46 -17.10 17.84
CA LYS A 24 -16.12 -17.41 17.35
C LYS A 24 -15.14 -16.29 17.68
N SER A 25 -13.88 -16.66 17.86
CA SER A 25 -12.78 -15.70 17.94
C SER A 25 -11.71 -16.02 16.92
N TYR A 26 -11.53 -15.17 15.94
CA TYR A 26 -10.53 -15.36 14.89
C TYR A 26 -9.19 -14.73 15.30
N ARG A 27 -8.11 -15.51 15.12
CA ARG A 27 -6.77 -14.93 15.22
C ARG A 27 -6.48 -14.12 13.96
N VAL A 28 -6.29 -12.83 14.14
CA VAL A 28 -5.93 -11.87 13.10
C VAL A 28 -4.47 -11.47 13.28
N ASN A 29 -3.65 -11.67 12.26
CA ASN A 29 -2.28 -11.18 12.22
C ASN A 29 -2.21 -10.04 11.21
N THR A 30 -1.79 -8.86 11.64
CA THR A 30 -1.67 -7.66 10.82
C THR A 30 -0.20 -7.30 10.66
N TYR A 31 0.28 -7.24 9.43
CA TYR A 31 1.62 -6.75 9.10
C TYR A 31 1.52 -5.29 8.69
N LEU A 32 2.31 -4.46 9.33
CA LEU A 32 2.53 -3.06 8.99
C LEU A 32 3.88 -2.93 8.27
N PRO A 33 3.96 -2.24 7.13
CA PRO A 33 5.21 -2.07 6.41
C PRO A 33 6.25 -1.30 7.23
N HIS A 34 7.53 -1.49 6.93
CA HIS A 34 8.58 -0.67 7.55
C HIS A 34 8.32 0.81 7.28
N GLY A 35 8.42 1.64 8.32
CA GLY A 35 8.13 3.08 8.21
C GLY A 35 6.63 3.39 8.13
N TYR A 36 5.75 2.48 8.57
CA TYR A 36 4.32 2.78 8.67
C TYR A 36 4.07 4.09 9.44
N ASP A 37 3.30 4.99 8.83
CA ASP A 37 2.91 6.28 9.39
C ASP A 37 1.39 6.40 9.43
N SER A 38 0.82 6.49 10.64
CA SER A 38 -0.62 6.64 10.83
C SER A 38 -1.19 7.97 10.32
N SER A 39 -0.33 8.93 9.98
CA SER A 39 -0.69 10.24 9.43
C SER A 39 -0.49 10.36 7.91
N ARG A 40 -0.08 9.29 7.23
CA ARG A 40 0.11 9.29 5.77
C ARG A 40 -1.14 9.79 5.06
N GLU A 41 -0.99 10.80 4.21
CA GLU A 41 -2.08 11.27 3.37
C GLU A 41 -2.56 10.16 2.42
N GLY A 42 -3.87 9.98 2.30
CA GLY A 42 -4.49 8.94 1.45
C GLY A 42 -4.54 7.53 2.05
N GLY A 43 -3.83 7.26 3.16
CA GLY A 43 -3.83 5.95 3.81
C GLY A 43 -3.01 4.87 3.10
N TYR A 44 -3.16 3.63 3.53
CA TYR A 44 -2.50 2.45 2.98
C TYR A 44 -3.52 1.49 2.36
N PRO A 45 -3.26 0.91 1.19
CA PRO A 45 -4.06 -0.21 0.72
C PRO A 45 -3.87 -1.43 1.61
N VAL A 46 -4.87 -2.32 1.62
CA VAL A 46 -4.88 -3.49 2.49
C VAL A 46 -5.08 -4.78 1.71
N VAL A 47 -4.20 -5.74 1.93
CA VAL A 47 -4.34 -7.10 1.38
C VAL A 47 -4.81 -8.06 2.46
N TYR A 48 -5.96 -8.69 2.26
CA TYR A 48 -6.56 -9.65 3.17
C TYR A 48 -6.37 -11.07 2.67
N PHE A 49 -5.68 -11.90 3.47
CA PHE A 49 -5.32 -13.27 3.11
C PHE A 49 -6.18 -14.31 3.80
N GLN A 50 -6.77 -15.18 3.01
CA GLN A 50 -7.32 -16.45 3.46
C GLN A 50 -6.19 -17.47 3.70
N ASP A 51 -6.39 -18.44 4.62
CA ASP A 51 -5.35 -19.41 4.99
C ASP A 51 -4.05 -18.74 5.51
N GLY A 52 -4.20 -17.70 6.32
CA GLY A 52 -3.12 -16.79 6.74
C GLY A 52 -1.88 -17.47 7.32
N SER A 53 -2.04 -18.57 8.07
CA SER A 53 -0.89 -19.33 8.63
C SER A 53 -0.02 -19.94 7.52
N GLY A 54 -0.62 -20.34 6.41
CA GLY A 54 0.11 -20.82 5.24
C GLY A 54 0.96 -19.72 4.61
N TYR A 55 0.41 -18.51 4.49
CA TYR A 55 1.16 -17.36 3.99
C TYR A 55 2.31 -16.95 4.92
N LEU A 56 2.10 -16.98 6.23
CA LEU A 56 3.13 -16.56 7.20
C LEU A 56 4.21 -17.61 7.46
N SER A 57 3.92 -18.90 7.25
CA SER A 57 4.81 -19.98 7.65
C SER A 57 6.11 -20.06 6.82
N GLN A 58 7.18 -20.58 7.43
CA GLN A 58 8.46 -20.82 6.77
C GLN A 58 8.38 -21.87 5.65
N ARG A 59 7.44 -22.84 5.77
CA ARG A 59 7.18 -23.86 4.74
C ARG A 59 6.18 -23.39 3.69
N GLY A 60 5.40 -22.36 4.00
CA GLY A 60 4.45 -21.73 3.10
C GLY A 60 5.04 -20.58 2.30
N ALA A 61 4.31 -19.46 2.20
CA ALA A 61 4.70 -18.36 1.34
C ALA A 61 5.78 -17.45 1.91
N ARG A 62 6.02 -17.42 3.23
CA ARG A 62 6.92 -16.45 3.87
C ARG A 62 6.56 -15.00 3.52
N ALA A 63 5.28 -14.68 3.56
CA ALA A 63 4.74 -13.42 3.03
C ALA A 63 5.43 -12.17 3.60
N ARG A 64 5.79 -12.14 4.90
CA ARG A 64 6.55 -11.03 5.48
C ARG A 64 7.82 -10.70 4.68
N ASN A 65 8.58 -11.73 4.29
CA ASN A 65 9.80 -11.53 3.52
C ASN A 65 9.48 -10.98 2.12
N ILE A 66 8.40 -11.46 1.51
CA ILE A 66 7.96 -10.98 0.20
C ILE A 66 7.61 -9.49 0.28
N PHE A 67 6.75 -9.09 1.23
CA PHE A 67 6.39 -7.68 1.41
C PHE A 67 7.60 -6.80 1.73
N ASN A 68 8.46 -7.22 2.69
CA ASN A 68 9.68 -6.47 3.00
C ASN A 68 10.53 -6.20 1.75
N ASN A 69 10.74 -7.22 0.90
CA ASN A 69 11.56 -7.07 -0.30
C ASN A 69 10.85 -6.22 -1.37
N LEU A 70 9.58 -6.51 -1.69
CA LEU A 70 8.86 -5.78 -2.73
C LEU A 70 8.74 -4.29 -2.42
N ILE A 71 8.48 -3.93 -1.15
CA ILE A 71 8.40 -2.53 -0.72
C ILE A 71 9.78 -1.89 -0.72
N PHE A 72 10.82 -2.56 -0.21
CA PHE A 72 12.17 -2.02 -0.16
C PHE A 72 12.76 -1.76 -1.54
N TYR A 73 12.53 -2.67 -2.51
CA TYR A 73 12.97 -2.50 -3.89
C TYR A 73 12.02 -1.66 -4.76
N GLN A 74 11.01 -1.05 -4.14
CA GLN A 74 10.04 -0.21 -4.85
C GLN A 74 9.35 -0.94 -6.03
N GLU A 75 9.04 -2.22 -5.83
CA GLU A 75 8.27 -3.00 -6.80
C GLU A 75 6.75 -2.89 -6.53
N ILE A 76 6.38 -2.64 -5.27
CA ILE A 76 5.02 -2.29 -4.85
C ILE A 76 5.05 -1.07 -3.92
N GLU A 77 3.91 -0.36 -3.84
CA GLU A 77 3.73 0.65 -2.80
C GLU A 77 3.67 0.00 -1.40
N PRO A 78 3.91 0.77 -0.31
CA PRO A 78 3.72 0.25 1.04
C PRO A 78 2.27 -0.14 1.28
N VAL A 79 2.03 -1.40 1.67
CA VAL A 79 0.70 -1.97 1.92
C VAL A 79 0.62 -2.61 3.31
N ILE A 80 -0.55 -2.58 3.92
CA ILE A 80 -0.88 -3.36 5.11
C ILE A 80 -1.33 -4.75 4.64
N SER A 81 -0.96 -5.81 5.37
CA SER A 81 -1.47 -7.13 5.05
C SER A 81 -2.03 -7.85 6.27
N VAL A 82 -3.22 -8.44 6.10
CA VAL A 82 -4.04 -9.05 7.16
C VAL A 82 -4.21 -10.53 6.88
N TYR A 83 -3.93 -11.37 7.85
CA TYR A 83 -3.90 -12.82 7.70
C TYR A 83 -4.88 -13.47 8.67
N VAL A 84 -5.84 -14.20 8.14
CA VAL A 84 -6.86 -14.91 8.91
C VAL A 84 -6.92 -16.37 8.51
N ASN A 85 -7.16 -17.25 9.49
CA ASN A 85 -7.46 -18.65 9.24
C ASN A 85 -8.91 -18.95 9.58
N PRO A 86 -9.58 -19.81 8.81
CA PRO A 86 -10.88 -20.34 9.21
C PRO A 86 -10.72 -21.30 10.40
N HIS A 87 -11.77 -21.47 11.20
CA HIS A 87 -11.82 -22.52 12.19
C HIS A 87 -12.01 -23.89 11.54
N ASN A 88 -12.91 -23.94 10.57
CA ASN A 88 -13.15 -25.12 9.76
C ASN A 88 -13.22 -24.72 8.28
N ARG A 89 -12.15 -25.02 7.56
CA ARG A 89 -11.97 -24.63 6.17
C ARG A 89 -13.08 -25.17 5.24
N GLY A 90 -13.61 -26.37 5.50
CA GLY A 90 -14.70 -26.93 4.73
C GLY A 90 -16.02 -26.20 4.96
N LEU A 91 -16.39 -25.98 6.23
CA LEU A 91 -17.65 -25.32 6.59
C LEU A 91 -17.65 -23.85 6.19
N GLU A 92 -16.56 -23.13 6.49
CA GLU A 92 -16.49 -21.66 6.33
C GLU A 92 -16.16 -21.23 4.91
N TYR A 93 -15.50 -22.07 4.10
CA TYR A 93 -15.14 -21.71 2.73
C TYR A 93 -16.10 -22.28 1.67
N LEU A 94 -16.74 -23.42 1.96
CA LEU A 94 -17.47 -24.16 0.94
C LEU A 94 -18.92 -24.48 1.31
N MET A 95 -19.28 -24.50 2.60
CA MET A 95 -20.55 -25.04 3.09
C MET A 95 -21.34 -24.03 3.93
N ASP A 96 -22.07 -24.53 4.94
CA ASP A 96 -23.14 -23.86 5.69
C ASP A 96 -22.71 -22.59 6.44
N GLN A 97 -21.42 -22.41 6.72
CA GLN A 97 -20.91 -21.22 7.42
C GLN A 97 -20.23 -20.23 6.49
N LYS A 98 -20.29 -20.43 5.19
CA LYS A 98 -19.63 -19.58 4.20
C LYS A 98 -20.15 -18.14 4.24
N GLU A 99 -21.44 -17.93 4.28
CA GLU A 99 -22.07 -16.61 4.35
C GLU A 99 -21.67 -15.89 5.64
N THR A 100 -21.82 -16.55 6.79
CA THR A 100 -21.43 -15.97 8.09
C THR A 100 -19.94 -15.63 8.16
N TYR A 101 -19.07 -16.47 7.56
CA TYR A 101 -17.65 -16.18 7.47
C TYR A 101 -17.37 -14.98 6.55
N ALA A 102 -18.05 -14.89 5.42
CA ALA A 102 -17.92 -13.77 4.49
C ALA A 102 -18.39 -12.45 5.13
N GLU A 103 -19.49 -12.45 5.86
CA GLU A 103 -19.97 -11.30 6.63
C GLU A 103 -18.96 -10.88 7.71
N PHE A 104 -18.45 -11.83 8.50
CA PHE A 104 -17.37 -11.55 9.45
C PHE A 104 -16.20 -10.86 8.76
N PHE A 105 -15.75 -11.44 7.66
CA PHE A 105 -14.56 -10.99 6.96
C PHE A 105 -14.74 -9.60 6.31
N ALA A 106 -15.88 -9.39 5.65
CA ALA A 106 -16.15 -8.15 4.94
C ALA A 106 -16.60 -7.00 5.85
N LEU A 107 -17.44 -7.27 6.83
CA LEU A 107 -18.07 -6.21 7.62
C LEU A 107 -17.38 -5.98 8.97
N HIS A 108 -16.99 -7.05 9.65
CA HIS A 108 -16.47 -6.93 11.01
C HIS A 108 -14.95 -6.78 11.04
N LEU A 109 -14.24 -7.63 10.30
CA LEU A 109 -12.79 -7.57 10.21
C LEU A 109 -12.30 -6.27 9.54
N THR A 110 -12.89 -5.87 8.40
CA THR A 110 -12.48 -4.64 7.71
C THR A 110 -12.73 -3.41 8.58
N ALA A 111 -13.92 -3.30 9.20
CA ALA A 111 -14.22 -2.18 10.10
C ALA A 111 -13.24 -2.11 11.29
N TYR A 112 -12.83 -3.27 11.84
CA TYR A 112 -11.81 -3.30 12.87
C TYR A 112 -10.46 -2.79 12.35
N ILE A 113 -10.00 -3.28 11.19
CA ILE A 113 -8.72 -2.87 10.60
C ILE A 113 -8.72 -1.36 10.29
N ASP A 114 -9.79 -0.84 9.71
CA ASP A 114 -9.93 0.59 9.39
C ASP A 114 -9.94 1.46 10.66
N SER A 115 -10.51 0.95 11.76
CA SER A 115 -10.52 1.67 13.05
C SER A 115 -9.14 1.72 13.73
N MET A 116 -8.27 0.75 13.45
CA MET A 116 -6.95 0.62 14.08
C MET A 116 -5.82 1.24 13.27
N TYR A 117 -5.95 1.28 11.94
CA TYR A 117 -4.88 1.66 11.03
C TYR A 117 -5.37 2.68 10.01
N ASN A 118 -4.46 3.47 9.49
CA ASN A 118 -4.73 4.43 8.43
C ASN A 118 -4.83 3.72 7.07
N THR A 119 -6.03 3.29 6.70
CA THR A 119 -6.30 2.51 5.49
C THR A 119 -6.99 3.32 4.40
N ILE A 120 -6.91 2.83 3.16
CA ILE A 120 -7.77 3.29 2.07
C ILE A 120 -9.09 2.54 2.19
N GLU A 121 -10.15 3.22 2.65
CA GLU A 121 -11.44 2.60 2.95
C GLU A 121 -12.29 2.32 1.70
N SER A 122 -11.88 2.77 0.51
CA SER A 122 -12.58 2.47 -0.74
C SER A 122 -12.35 1.04 -1.22
N PRO A 123 -13.25 0.46 -2.02
CA PRO A 123 -13.11 -0.90 -2.55
C PRO A 123 -11.79 -1.12 -3.32
N GLU A 124 -11.31 -0.12 -4.03
CA GLU A 124 -10.07 -0.16 -4.82
C GLU A 124 -8.83 -0.31 -3.92
N GLY A 125 -8.90 0.18 -2.67
CA GLY A 125 -7.84 0.03 -1.67
C GLY A 125 -7.76 -1.37 -1.05
N ARG A 126 -8.72 -2.26 -1.30
CA ARG A 126 -8.82 -3.57 -0.64
C ARG A 126 -8.74 -4.73 -1.61
N LEU A 127 -7.79 -5.62 -1.36
CA LEU A 127 -7.60 -6.89 -2.06
C LEU A 127 -7.91 -8.05 -1.11
N VAL A 128 -8.82 -8.94 -1.48
CA VAL A 128 -8.98 -10.22 -0.81
C VAL A 128 -8.40 -11.34 -1.66
N MET A 129 -7.59 -12.22 -1.07
CA MET A 129 -6.94 -13.29 -1.82
C MET A 129 -6.68 -14.56 -1.00
N GLY A 130 -6.52 -15.67 -1.70
CA GLY A 130 -6.21 -16.93 -1.06
C GLY A 130 -5.88 -18.05 -2.03
N PRO A 131 -5.31 -19.17 -1.53
CA PRO A 131 -4.96 -20.32 -2.34
C PRO A 131 -6.08 -21.36 -2.34
N SER A 132 -6.27 -22.06 -3.45
CA SER A 132 -7.18 -23.22 -3.50
C SER A 132 -8.61 -22.87 -3.07
N TYR A 133 -9.13 -23.49 -2.01
CA TYR A 133 -10.42 -23.10 -1.40
C TYR A 133 -10.40 -21.69 -0.80
N GLY A 134 -9.22 -21.19 -0.40
CA GLY A 134 -9.06 -19.79 0.00
C GLY A 134 -9.32 -18.82 -1.16
N GLY A 135 -8.96 -19.19 -2.39
CA GLY A 135 -9.33 -18.46 -3.59
C GLY A 135 -10.82 -18.52 -3.91
N ASN A 136 -11.46 -19.66 -3.66
CA ASN A 136 -12.92 -19.82 -3.79
C ASN A 136 -13.68 -18.85 -2.86
N ILE A 137 -13.37 -18.85 -1.56
CA ILE A 137 -14.02 -17.94 -0.61
C ILE A 137 -13.65 -16.46 -0.87
N SER A 138 -12.43 -16.18 -1.34
CA SER A 138 -12.06 -14.81 -1.75
C SER A 138 -12.92 -14.31 -2.90
N ALA A 139 -13.17 -15.14 -3.90
CA ALA A 139 -14.06 -14.82 -5.01
C ALA A 139 -15.51 -14.59 -4.53
N TYR A 140 -15.99 -15.39 -3.58
CA TYR A 140 -17.31 -15.23 -2.98
C TYR A 140 -17.42 -13.91 -2.21
N ILE A 141 -16.44 -13.61 -1.33
CA ILE A 141 -16.39 -12.36 -0.55
C ILE A 141 -16.37 -11.15 -1.48
N ALA A 142 -15.46 -11.13 -2.46
CA ALA A 142 -15.36 -10.00 -3.40
C ALA A 142 -16.64 -9.79 -4.22
N TYR A 143 -17.31 -10.87 -4.63
CA TYR A 143 -18.56 -10.77 -5.38
C TYR A 143 -19.72 -10.27 -4.53
N GLN A 144 -19.91 -10.83 -3.32
CA GLN A 144 -21.02 -10.47 -2.44
C GLN A 144 -20.86 -9.10 -1.80
N HIS A 145 -19.62 -8.70 -1.53
CA HIS A 145 -19.25 -7.43 -0.89
C HIS A 145 -18.36 -6.58 -1.81
N SER A 146 -18.77 -6.42 -3.07
CA SER A 146 -18.04 -5.63 -4.07
C SER A 146 -18.02 -4.12 -3.77
N ASP A 147 -18.82 -3.67 -2.86
CA ASP A 147 -18.80 -2.34 -2.25
C ASP A 147 -17.70 -2.16 -1.19
N ILE A 148 -17.08 -3.26 -0.75
CA ILE A 148 -15.99 -3.28 0.22
C ILE A 148 -14.68 -3.75 -0.43
N PHE A 149 -14.73 -4.79 -1.26
CA PHE A 149 -13.59 -5.39 -1.95
C PHE A 149 -13.68 -5.18 -3.46
N GLY A 150 -12.91 -4.24 -3.99
CA GLY A 150 -12.83 -4.01 -5.43
C GLY A 150 -11.81 -4.89 -6.15
N ASN A 151 -10.95 -5.63 -5.41
CA ASN A 151 -9.89 -6.45 -5.97
C ASN A 151 -9.91 -7.88 -5.39
N CYS A 152 -9.68 -8.87 -6.25
CA CYS A 152 -9.67 -10.28 -5.88
C CYS A 152 -8.50 -11.03 -6.51
N GLY A 153 -7.65 -11.67 -5.65
CA GLY A 153 -6.52 -12.48 -6.05
C GLY A 153 -6.81 -13.99 -5.94
N LEU A 154 -6.67 -14.73 -7.02
CA LEU A 154 -6.99 -16.16 -7.09
C LEU A 154 -5.73 -16.99 -7.29
N ASN A 155 -5.18 -17.56 -6.19
CA ASN A 155 -4.05 -18.46 -6.28
C ASN A 155 -4.56 -19.89 -6.46
N SER A 156 -4.59 -20.41 -7.70
CA SER A 156 -5.10 -21.75 -8.01
C SER A 156 -6.46 -22.01 -7.36
N ALA A 157 -7.40 -21.06 -7.49
CA ALA A 157 -8.71 -21.17 -6.83
C ALA A 157 -9.44 -22.45 -7.24
N ALA A 158 -9.88 -23.22 -6.24
CA ALA A 158 -10.54 -24.49 -6.45
C ALA A 158 -12.05 -24.36 -6.22
N PHE A 159 -12.84 -24.48 -7.29
CA PHE A 159 -14.31 -24.35 -7.24
C PHE A 159 -15.03 -25.67 -7.03
N ARG A 160 -14.35 -26.81 -7.13
CA ARG A 160 -14.91 -28.13 -6.80
C ARG A 160 -14.80 -28.40 -5.30
N PRO A 161 -15.74 -29.19 -4.71
CA PRO A 161 -16.78 -29.95 -5.38
C PRO A 161 -18.08 -29.20 -5.64
N SER A 162 -18.34 -28.04 -5.03
CA SER A 162 -19.69 -27.46 -5.07
C SER A 162 -20.02 -26.68 -6.33
N TYR A 163 -19.05 -26.08 -6.99
CA TYR A 163 -19.25 -25.13 -8.10
C TYR A 163 -20.18 -23.94 -7.82
N GLU A 164 -20.62 -23.76 -6.61
CA GLU A 164 -21.58 -22.70 -6.26
C GLU A 164 -21.02 -21.32 -6.56
N VAL A 165 -19.80 -21.03 -6.09
CA VAL A 165 -19.15 -19.73 -6.31
C VAL A 165 -18.81 -19.55 -7.79
N PHE A 166 -18.41 -20.59 -8.49
CA PHE A 166 -18.20 -20.54 -9.94
C PHE A 166 -19.49 -20.12 -10.67
N ARG A 167 -20.62 -20.75 -10.36
CA ARG A 167 -21.92 -20.39 -10.95
C ARG A 167 -22.38 -19.01 -10.56
N LEU A 168 -22.14 -18.60 -9.31
CA LEU A 168 -22.46 -17.25 -8.85
C LEU A 168 -21.75 -16.18 -9.70
N LEU A 169 -20.48 -16.38 -10.02
CA LEU A 169 -19.71 -15.50 -10.89
C LEU A 169 -20.15 -15.61 -12.35
N ALA A 170 -20.40 -16.83 -12.83
CA ALA A 170 -20.76 -17.09 -14.22
C ALA A 170 -22.17 -16.59 -14.55
N ASP A 171 -23.15 -16.89 -13.71
CA ASP A 171 -24.57 -16.67 -14.00
C ASP A 171 -25.12 -15.37 -13.39
N GLY A 172 -24.52 -14.90 -12.28
CA GLY A 172 -24.97 -13.70 -11.56
C GLY A 172 -24.69 -12.39 -12.31
N PRO A 173 -25.29 -11.28 -11.89
CA PRO A 173 -25.04 -9.96 -12.51
C PRO A 173 -23.58 -9.53 -12.32
N PRO A 174 -23.01 -8.78 -13.29
CA PRO A 174 -21.67 -8.22 -13.14
C PRO A 174 -21.54 -7.33 -11.90
N LYS A 175 -20.40 -7.42 -11.24
CA LYS A 175 -20.01 -6.59 -10.08
C LYS A 175 -18.75 -5.81 -10.39
N ASN A 176 -18.52 -4.71 -9.70
CA ASN A 176 -17.29 -3.93 -9.85
C ASN A 176 -16.14 -4.58 -9.05
N VAL A 177 -15.58 -5.64 -9.58
CA VAL A 177 -14.45 -6.36 -9.00
C VAL A 177 -13.41 -6.63 -10.08
N ASN A 178 -12.16 -6.30 -9.80
CA ASN A 178 -11.02 -6.62 -10.63
C ASN A 178 -10.40 -7.94 -10.16
N PHE A 179 -10.10 -8.84 -11.08
CA PHE A 179 -9.52 -10.13 -10.77
C PHE A 179 -8.10 -10.26 -11.30
N TYR A 180 -7.24 -10.88 -10.51
CA TYR A 180 -5.98 -11.44 -10.99
C TYR A 180 -5.84 -12.88 -10.53
N ALA A 181 -5.60 -13.80 -11.45
CA ALA A 181 -5.51 -15.23 -11.15
C ALA A 181 -4.15 -15.81 -11.58
N ILE A 182 -3.58 -16.66 -10.73
CA ILE A 182 -2.44 -17.49 -11.11
C ILE A 182 -2.82 -18.97 -10.91
N TRP A 183 -2.36 -19.84 -11.81
CA TRP A 183 -2.54 -21.28 -11.67
C TRP A 183 -1.47 -22.08 -12.40
N GLY A 184 -1.27 -23.32 -11.96
CA GLY A 184 -0.36 -24.25 -12.57
C GLY A 184 -1.02 -25.08 -13.66
N THR A 185 -0.32 -25.33 -14.77
CA THR A 185 -0.84 -26.16 -15.87
C THR A 185 -0.95 -27.65 -15.50
N TYR A 186 -0.31 -28.09 -14.41
CA TYR A 186 -0.38 -29.46 -13.90
C TYR A 186 -1.47 -29.65 -12.83
N GLU A 187 -2.27 -28.61 -12.54
CA GLU A 187 -3.33 -28.64 -11.52
C GLU A 187 -4.67 -29.12 -12.11
N TYR A 188 -4.72 -30.37 -12.60
CA TYR A 188 -5.99 -30.94 -13.09
C TYR A 188 -6.95 -31.24 -11.93
N PRO A 189 -8.22 -30.81 -11.98
CA PRO A 189 -8.92 -30.05 -13.04
C PRO A 189 -8.96 -28.52 -12.83
N ILE A 190 -8.26 -27.96 -11.84
CA ILE A 190 -8.33 -26.55 -11.43
C ILE A 190 -8.04 -25.59 -12.60
N HIS A 191 -7.00 -25.88 -13.39
CA HIS A 191 -6.65 -25.05 -14.53
C HIS A 191 -7.75 -24.98 -15.60
N LEU A 192 -8.55 -26.06 -15.77
CA LEU A 192 -9.70 -26.03 -16.69
C LEU A 192 -10.81 -25.13 -16.18
N ASP A 193 -11.11 -25.23 -14.88
CA ASP A 193 -12.13 -24.39 -14.26
C ASP A 193 -11.75 -22.91 -14.30
N LEU A 194 -10.48 -22.57 -14.02
CA LEU A 194 -10.00 -21.20 -14.05
C LEU A 194 -9.94 -20.60 -15.46
N ARG A 195 -9.56 -21.39 -16.48
CA ARG A 195 -9.64 -20.97 -17.89
C ARG A 195 -11.08 -20.68 -18.31
N ALA A 196 -12.01 -21.58 -17.95
CA ALA A 196 -13.43 -21.38 -18.23
C ALA A 196 -13.99 -20.14 -17.51
N LEU A 197 -13.65 -19.94 -16.24
CA LEU A 197 -14.07 -18.78 -15.49
C LEU A 197 -13.52 -17.48 -16.08
N ARG A 198 -12.23 -17.46 -16.44
CA ARG A 198 -11.60 -16.33 -17.13
C ARG A 198 -12.39 -15.91 -18.37
N ASP A 199 -12.67 -16.87 -19.24
CA ASP A 199 -13.35 -16.60 -20.52
C ASP A 199 -14.77 -16.03 -20.28
N ILE A 200 -15.50 -16.60 -19.32
CA ILE A 200 -16.84 -16.11 -18.90
C ILE A 200 -16.75 -14.68 -18.33
N LEU A 201 -15.82 -14.41 -17.43
CA LEU A 201 -15.71 -13.11 -16.78
C LEU A 201 -15.27 -12.02 -17.77
N LEU A 202 -14.36 -12.34 -18.69
CA LEU A 202 -13.98 -11.42 -19.77
C LEU A 202 -15.17 -11.10 -20.70
N GLU A 203 -15.98 -12.11 -21.08
CA GLU A 203 -17.18 -11.91 -21.88
C GLU A 203 -18.22 -11.03 -21.15
N LYS A 204 -18.29 -11.12 -19.83
CA LYS A 204 -19.16 -10.29 -18.98
C LYS A 204 -18.60 -8.89 -18.73
N GLY A 205 -17.42 -8.55 -19.25
CA GLY A 205 -16.79 -7.24 -19.13
C GLY A 205 -16.03 -6.99 -17.83
N TYR A 206 -15.71 -8.03 -17.06
CA TYR A 206 -14.83 -7.88 -15.92
C TYR A 206 -13.39 -7.58 -16.34
N THR A 207 -12.68 -6.80 -15.55
CA THR A 207 -11.22 -6.75 -15.61
C THR A 207 -10.67 -8.03 -15.00
N PHE A 208 -10.10 -8.90 -15.84
CA PHE A 208 -9.53 -10.17 -15.43
C PHE A 208 -8.15 -10.37 -16.06
N ASN A 209 -7.11 -10.32 -15.23
CA ASN A 209 -5.75 -10.64 -15.65
C ASN A 209 -5.31 -11.98 -15.05
N TRP A 210 -4.38 -12.66 -15.72
CA TRP A 210 -3.93 -13.97 -15.28
C TRP A 210 -2.53 -14.33 -15.76
N ALA A 211 -1.95 -15.33 -15.08
CA ALA A 211 -0.76 -16.01 -15.54
C ALA A 211 -0.85 -17.52 -15.30
N GLU A 212 -0.38 -18.30 -16.27
CA GLU A 212 -0.27 -19.78 -16.17
C GLU A 212 1.20 -20.17 -16.09
N TYR A 213 1.52 -21.16 -15.26
CA TYR A 213 2.88 -21.64 -15.06
C TYR A 213 2.96 -23.16 -15.14
N PRO A 214 4.10 -23.76 -15.58
CA PRO A 214 4.29 -25.21 -15.58
C PRO A 214 4.53 -25.73 -14.16
N GLU A 215 3.57 -25.55 -13.28
CA GLU A 215 3.62 -25.80 -11.85
C GLU A 215 2.42 -26.64 -11.39
N GLY A 216 2.51 -27.17 -10.16
CA GLY A 216 1.46 -27.92 -9.49
C GLY A 216 0.90 -27.21 -8.26
N HIS A 217 -0.08 -27.82 -7.60
CA HIS A 217 -0.86 -27.27 -6.50
C HIS A 217 -0.09 -27.28 -5.16
N ASN A 218 0.77 -26.31 -4.92
CA ASN A 218 1.62 -26.27 -3.72
C ASN A 218 2.08 -24.86 -3.33
N TRP A 219 2.49 -24.73 -2.07
CA TRP A 219 2.99 -23.48 -1.51
C TRP A 219 4.28 -22.96 -2.15
N GLY A 220 5.11 -23.83 -2.74
CA GLY A 220 6.31 -23.41 -3.46
C GLY A 220 5.96 -22.56 -4.67
N PHE A 221 4.98 -23.01 -5.45
CA PHE A 221 4.42 -22.27 -6.58
C PHE A 221 3.82 -20.94 -6.14
N TRP A 222 2.87 -20.95 -5.19
CA TRP A 222 2.20 -19.73 -4.76
C TRP A 222 3.16 -18.72 -4.16
N ARG A 223 4.16 -19.17 -3.38
CA ARG A 223 5.22 -18.31 -2.87
C ARG A 223 6.03 -17.64 -3.96
N ALA A 224 6.31 -18.36 -5.04
CA ALA A 224 7.12 -17.85 -6.15
C ALA A 224 6.37 -16.87 -7.06
N ARG A 225 5.03 -16.75 -6.90
CA ARG A 225 4.18 -16.00 -7.84
C ARG A 225 3.17 -15.06 -7.18
N ILE A 226 3.14 -14.96 -5.87
CA ILE A 226 2.28 -14.01 -5.15
C ILE A 226 2.62 -12.56 -5.52
N ASP A 227 3.87 -12.28 -5.86
CA ASP A 227 4.33 -10.98 -6.29
C ASP A 227 3.67 -10.50 -7.60
N ASP A 228 3.32 -11.40 -8.51
CA ASP A 228 2.59 -11.05 -9.73
C ASP A 228 1.25 -10.38 -9.42
N ILE A 229 0.51 -10.92 -8.43
CA ILE A 229 -0.77 -10.37 -7.97
C ILE A 229 -0.56 -9.02 -7.27
N LEU A 230 0.43 -8.95 -6.37
CA LEU A 230 0.71 -7.73 -5.60
C LEU A 230 1.17 -6.58 -6.49
N LYS A 231 2.07 -6.85 -7.44
CA LYS A 231 2.56 -5.86 -8.41
C LYS A 231 1.45 -5.37 -9.36
N TYR A 232 0.49 -6.22 -9.67
CA TYR A 232 -0.64 -5.83 -10.49
C TYR A 232 -1.58 -4.85 -9.79
N PHE A 233 -1.94 -5.13 -8.54
CA PHE A 233 -2.90 -4.29 -7.82
C PHE A 233 -2.27 -3.07 -7.17
N TYR A 234 -1.03 -3.17 -6.71
CA TYR A 234 -0.34 -2.13 -5.94
C TYR A 234 1.07 -1.85 -6.49
N PRO A 235 1.21 -1.57 -7.80
CA PRO A 235 2.52 -1.23 -8.37
C PRO A 235 3.09 -0.01 -7.66
N TYR A 236 4.39 0.01 -7.44
CA TYR A 236 5.04 1.25 -7.05
C TYR A 236 4.94 2.25 -8.20
N ILE A 237 4.30 3.38 -7.92
CA ILE A 237 4.24 4.50 -8.84
C ILE A 237 5.28 5.50 -8.37
N GLU A 238 6.36 5.65 -9.12
CA GLU A 238 7.30 6.73 -8.89
C GLU A 238 6.55 8.05 -9.06
N GLU A 239 6.37 8.79 -7.96
CA GLU A 239 5.77 10.11 -8.06
C GLU A 239 6.70 10.96 -8.93
N GLU A 240 6.25 11.35 -10.10
CA GLU A 240 6.93 12.35 -10.91
C GLU A 240 7.19 13.56 -10.00
N PRO A 241 8.44 14.03 -9.88
CA PRO A 241 8.73 15.16 -9.01
C PRO A 241 7.83 16.33 -9.42
N VAL A 242 7.02 16.82 -8.47
CA VAL A 242 6.16 17.97 -8.71
C VAL A 242 7.05 19.14 -9.08
N ILE A 243 7.14 19.42 -10.39
CA ILE A 243 7.92 20.53 -10.92
C ILE A 243 7.17 21.82 -10.57
N PRO A 244 7.72 22.69 -9.70
CA PRO A 244 7.08 23.93 -9.36
C PRO A 244 6.82 24.79 -10.60
N GLN A 245 5.64 25.35 -10.71
CA GLN A 245 5.27 26.19 -11.86
C GLN A 245 5.88 27.59 -11.81
N LYS A 246 6.47 27.97 -10.67
CA LYS A 246 7.06 29.30 -10.43
C LYS A 246 8.32 29.18 -9.59
N PHE A 247 9.23 30.16 -9.75
CA PHE A 247 10.26 30.41 -8.75
C PHE A 247 9.62 31.11 -7.55
N VAL A 248 9.84 30.59 -6.34
CA VAL A 248 9.28 31.15 -5.11
C VAL A 248 10.31 31.09 -4.02
N LEU A 249 10.51 32.21 -3.30
CA LEU A 249 11.18 32.21 -2.01
C LEU A 249 10.12 32.37 -0.92
N ARG A 250 9.99 31.39 -0.03
CA ARG A 250 8.99 31.40 1.05
C ARG A 250 9.52 32.11 2.28
N GLN A 251 8.58 32.53 3.15
CA GLN A 251 8.95 33.02 4.48
C GLN A 251 9.55 31.85 5.28
N ASN A 252 10.67 32.10 5.97
CA ASN A 252 11.28 31.13 6.85
C ASN A 252 10.34 30.76 8.01
N TYR A 253 10.41 29.49 8.43
CA TYR A 253 9.60 29.02 9.56
C TYR A 253 10.47 28.17 10.52
N PRO A 254 10.34 28.39 11.84
CA PRO A 254 9.62 29.48 12.49
C PRO A 254 10.19 30.87 12.18
N ASN A 255 9.36 31.93 12.28
CA ASN A 255 9.77 33.33 12.26
C ASN A 255 8.83 34.15 13.16
N PRO A 256 9.27 34.70 14.30
CA PRO A 256 10.64 34.71 14.80
C PRO A 256 11.22 33.32 15.13
N PHE A 257 12.56 33.21 15.18
CA PHE A 257 13.24 31.92 15.40
C PHE A 257 14.35 32.01 16.46
N ASN A 258 14.71 30.87 17.08
CA ASN A 258 15.80 30.72 18.04
C ASN A 258 16.25 29.26 18.17
N PRO A 259 17.48 28.83 17.93
CA PRO A 259 18.41 29.52 17.02
C PRO A 259 18.22 29.06 15.57
N ASN A 260 17.30 28.09 15.31
CA ASN A 260 17.14 27.43 14.02
C ASN A 260 15.86 27.88 13.29
N THR A 261 15.94 27.94 11.99
CA THR A 261 14.80 28.17 11.11
C THR A 261 15.01 27.44 9.77
N THR A 262 13.93 27.11 9.07
CA THR A 262 13.96 26.52 7.74
C THR A 262 13.59 27.57 6.71
N ILE A 263 14.43 27.72 5.68
CA ILE A 263 14.18 28.52 4.49
C ILE A 263 13.79 27.59 3.35
N SER A 264 12.63 27.82 2.75
CA SER A 264 12.11 26.99 1.65
C SER A 264 12.00 27.82 0.37
N TYR A 265 12.34 27.20 -0.76
CA TYR A 265 12.18 27.80 -2.08
C TYR A 265 11.89 26.77 -3.17
N ASP A 266 11.27 27.26 -4.23
CA ASP A 266 10.91 26.43 -5.39
C ASP A 266 11.65 26.94 -6.62
N LEU A 267 12.16 25.99 -7.43
CA LEU A 267 12.77 26.24 -8.72
C LEU A 267 11.90 25.64 -9.83
N LYS A 268 11.36 26.46 -10.71
CA LYS A 268 10.58 26.02 -11.88
C LYS A 268 11.40 25.20 -12.87
N GLN A 269 12.68 25.51 -13.00
CA GLN A 269 13.63 24.87 -13.91
C GLN A 269 15.04 24.89 -13.30
N ALA A 270 15.92 24.05 -13.84
CA ALA A 270 17.32 24.01 -13.42
C ALA A 270 17.97 25.38 -13.55
N SER A 271 18.73 25.78 -12.54
CA SER A 271 19.37 27.11 -12.45
C SER A 271 20.60 27.09 -11.55
N SER A 272 21.52 28.00 -11.78
CA SER A 272 22.53 28.38 -10.79
C SER A 272 21.85 29.13 -9.65
N VAL A 273 22.00 28.63 -8.43
CA VAL A 273 21.32 29.14 -7.23
C VAL A 273 22.33 29.73 -6.28
N SER A 274 22.02 30.93 -5.79
CA SER A 274 22.72 31.60 -4.67
C SER A 274 21.69 31.94 -3.59
N LEU A 275 21.82 31.33 -2.40
CA LEU A 275 21.02 31.68 -1.21
C LEU A 275 21.95 32.20 -0.12
N LYS A 276 21.79 33.48 0.23
CA LYS A 276 22.68 34.17 1.16
C LYS A 276 21.92 34.89 2.26
N ILE A 277 22.59 35.07 3.42
CA ILE A 277 22.09 35.78 4.58
C ILE A 277 22.81 37.12 4.68
N TYR A 278 22.08 38.16 5.00
CA TYR A 278 22.59 39.54 5.16
C TYR A 278 22.11 40.16 6.48
N ASP A 279 22.94 41.02 7.03
CA ASP A 279 22.51 41.88 8.15
C ASP A 279 21.72 43.12 7.66
N VAL A 280 21.29 43.95 8.59
CA VAL A 280 20.53 45.19 8.30
C VAL A 280 21.33 46.27 7.52
N LEU A 281 22.65 46.15 7.46
CA LEU A 281 23.53 47.01 6.69
C LEU A 281 23.84 46.47 5.30
N GLY A 282 23.26 45.33 4.95
CA GLY A 282 23.46 44.64 3.66
C GLY A 282 24.79 43.86 3.57
N ARG A 283 25.49 43.66 4.70
CA ARG A 283 26.72 42.85 4.72
C ARG A 283 26.35 41.37 4.68
N GLU A 284 27.00 40.61 3.79
CA GLU A 284 26.86 39.17 3.74
C GLU A 284 27.37 38.52 5.02
N ILE A 285 26.51 37.71 5.66
CA ILE A 285 26.81 36.99 6.91
C ILE A 285 27.11 35.52 6.61
N ASN A 286 26.37 34.94 5.68
CA ASN A 286 26.52 33.49 5.33
C ASN A 286 26.04 33.24 3.90
N THR A 287 26.69 32.29 3.23
CA THR A 287 26.21 31.69 1.99
C THR A 287 25.72 30.27 2.27
N LEU A 288 24.41 30.06 2.17
CA LEU A 288 23.78 28.78 2.47
C LEU A 288 23.81 27.83 1.26
N VAL A 289 23.64 28.37 0.05
CA VAL A 289 23.67 27.64 -1.20
C VAL A 289 24.43 28.45 -2.25
N GLN A 290 25.31 27.76 -3.01
CA GLN A 290 26.03 28.33 -4.14
C GLN A 290 26.39 27.23 -5.13
N ASN A 291 25.38 26.71 -5.86
CA ASN A 291 25.57 25.63 -6.83
C ASN A 291 24.47 25.60 -7.88
N HIS A 292 24.63 24.77 -8.90
CA HIS A 292 23.57 24.47 -9.84
C HIS A 292 22.63 23.43 -9.26
N GLN A 293 21.31 23.69 -9.35
CA GLN A 293 20.24 22.81 -8.84
C GLN A 293 19.19 22.56 -9.93
N ASN A 294 18.61 21.36 -9.92
CA ASN A 294 17.52 20.99 -10.81
C ASN A 294 16.20 21.69 -10.42
N SER A 295 15.18 21.61 -11.27
CA SER A 295 13.81 21.99 -10.88
C SER A 295 13.36 21.17 -9.68
N GLY A 296 12.63 21.81 -8.74
CA GLY A 296 12.18 21.14 -7.52
C GLY A 296 11.94 22.10 -6.36
N SER A 297 11.50 21.55 -5.24
CA SER A 297 11.33 22.26 -3.96
C SER A 297 12.48 21.92 -3.03
N TYR A 298 13.02 22.94 -2.39
CA TYR A 298 14.21 22.86 -1.54
C TYR A 298 13.94 23.43 -0.16
N GLN A 299 14.57 22.81 0.85
CA GLN A 299 14.52 23.26 2.24
C GLN A 299 15.94 23.30 2.82
N ILE A 300 16.33 24.44 3.39
CA ILE A 300 17.63 24.65 3.99
C ILE A 300 17.45 25.07 5.44
N ILE A 301 18.04 24.32 6.36
CA ILE A 301 18.06 24.66 7.77
C ILE A 301 19.16 25.69 7.99
N PHE A 302 18.81 26.86 8.53
CA PHE A 302 19.74 27.87 8.98
C PHE A 302 19.81 27.89 10.50
N SER A 303 21.01 27.76 11.04
CA SER A 303 21.30 27.95 12.46
C SER A 303 22.08 29.25 12.68
N ALA A 304 21.53 30.11 13.51
CA ALA A 304 22.11 31.45 13.74
C ALA A 304 23.41 31.44 14.57
N GLY A 305 23.70 30.34 15.29
CA GLY A 305 24.92 30.23 16.12
C GLY A 305 25.09 31.39 17.08
N ASP A 306 26.22 32.11 16.95
CA ASP A 306 26.59 33.24 17.81
C ASP A 306 26.08 34.62 17.30
N LEU A 307 25.23 34.64 16.27
CA LEU A 307 24.67 35.89 15.77
C LEU A 307 23.86 36.61 16.84
N ALA A 308 23.92 37.94 16.85
CA ALA A 308 23.12 38.73 17.77
C ALA A 308 21.63 38.66 17.43
N GLY A 309 20.75 38.69 18.44
CA GLY A 309 19.31 38.85 18.20
C GLY A 309 19.01 40.14 17.40
N GLY A 310 18.10 39.99 16.42
CA GLY A 310 17.78 41.09 15.53
C GLY A 310 17.23 40.68 14.18
N ILE A 311 17.11 41.68 13.31
CA ILE A 311 16.61 41.49 11.95
C ILE A 311 17.73 41.08 11.02
N TYR A 312 17.48 40.07 10.21
CA TYR A 312 18.33 39.65 9.11
C TYR A 312 17.49 39.50 7.84
N TYR A 313 18.16 39.45 6.71
CA TYR A 313 17.55 39.22 5.42
C TYR A 313 18.18 37.99 4.77
N TYR A 314 17.40 37.22 4.00
CA TYR A 314 17.93 36.21 3.11
C TYR A 314 17.48 36.49 1.69
N GLN A 315 18.38 36.26 0.76
CA GLN A 315 18.19 36.51 -0.66
C GLN A 315 18.45 35.24 -1.46
N LEU A 316 17.51 34.91 -2.31
CA LEU A 316 17.64 33.86 -3.32
C LEU A 316 17.82 34.53 -4.68
N ASP A 317 18.94 34.27 -5.32
CA ASP A 317 19.22 34.67 -6.68
C ASP A 317 19.40 33.45 -7.58
N THR A 318 18.79 33.50 -8.75
CA THR A 318 18.94 32.53 -9.84
C THR A 318 19.11 33.29 -11.15
N GLU A 319 19.35 32.59 -12.25
CA GLU A 319 19.37 33.18 -13.60
C GLU A 319 18.03 33.84 -13.99
N TYR A 320 16.93 33.41 -13.35
CA TYR A 320 15.56 33.78 -13.75
C TYR A 320 14.74 34.45 -12.66
N TYR A 321 15.26 34.49 -11.42
CA TYR A 321 14.53 35.03 -10.29
C TYR A 321 15.44 35.56 -9.22
N SER A 322 15.05 36.71 -8.63
CA SER A 322 15.63 37.23 -7.42
C SER A 322 14.53 37.56 -6.40
N GLY A 323 14.71 37.14 -5.18
CA GLY A 323 13.76 37.37 -4.10
C GLY A 323 14.45 37.56 -2.75
N VAL A 324 13.92 38.48 -1.94
CA VAL A 324 14.43 38.78 -0.61
C VAL A 324 13.32 38.60 0.42
N ARG A 325 13.66 38.08 1.59
CA ARG A 325 12.76 37.96 2.75
C ARG A 325 13.46 38.40 4.02
N LYS A 326 12.67 38.90 4.96
CA LYS A 326 13.10 39.32 6.29
C LYS A 326 12.87 38.22 7.30
N MET A 327 13.81 38.02 8.23
CA MET A 327 13.68 37.10 9.36
C MET A 327 14.08 37.81 10.67
N LEU A 328 13.50 37.35 11.79
CA LEU A 328 13.75 37.88 13.13
C LEU A 328 14.33 36.78 14.02
N LEU A 329 15.58 36.96 14.44
CA LEU A 329 16.25 36.12 15.42
C LEU A 329 15.95 36.62 16.82
N LEU A 330 15.40 35.77 17.66
CA LEU A 330 15.27 35.97 19.10
C LEU A 330 16.48 35.35 19.82
N LYS A 331 16.96 36.01 20.85
CA LYS A 331 18.01 35.48 21.72
C LYS A 331 17.46 35.14 23.09
#